data_830ce6b069e57568e6498c80c115915a
#
_entry.id   830ce6b069e57568e6498c80c115915a
#
_cell.length_a   1.000
_cell.length_b   1.000
_cell.length_c   1.000
_cell.angle_alpha   90.00
_cell.angle_beta   90.00
_cell.angle_gamma   90.00
#
_symmetry.space_group_name_H-M   'P 1'
#
loop_
_entity.id
_entity.type
_entity.pdbx_description
1 polymer ?
#
loop_
_entity_poly.entity_id
_entity_poly.type
_entity_poly.pdbx_seq_one_letter_code
_entity_poly.pdbx_strand_id
1 'polypeptide(L)'
;MTEKRNPKKRALDLAIKEIERQHGKGSIMRMGDAPPVQVEAIPTGSIALDAALGVGGIPRGRVVEIFGPESSGKTTLSIHCLAEAQKLGGQCAFIDAEHAFDPSYAEQLGVDIDQLLMSQPDTGEQALNICETLVRSGALDLIVVDSVAALVPSAEIQGDMGDAHVGLQARLMSQALRKLTGIVSRSKAVLIFINQLREKIGVMFGNPETTPGGKALKFYSSVRLDIRRIGAIKSGTEVVGNRTRVKVVKNKVAPPFRKAEFDIVYGEGISSAGELVDLAVNYDLIAKSGSWYGYGDVRMGQGREQAKRWLVDNAEDYELIKSAVRTKLGLKDPAGNLQA
;
A
#
# COMPACT_ATOMS: atom_id res chain seq x y z
N MET A 1 25.92 40.13 30.64
CA MET A 1 26.34 38.81 31.20
C MET A 1 26.64 37.88 30.03
N THR A 2 27.91 37.65 29.73
CA THR A 2 28.38 36.81 28.63
C THR A 2 28.16 35.34 28.97
N GLU A 3 27.20 34.69 28.27
CA GLU A 3 27.02 33.24 28.35
C GLU A 3 28.35 32.54 28.05
N LYS A 4 28.95 31.91 29.04
CA LYS A 4 30.12 31.01 28.87
C LYS A 4 29.65 29.89 27.91
N ARG A 5 29.89 30.03 26.59
CA ARG A 5 29.57 29.03 25.58
C ARG A 5 30.18 27.70 25.98
N ASN A 6 29.33 26.73 26.30
CA ASN A 6 29.73 25.38 26.67
C ASN A 6 30.73 24.82 25.63
N PRO A 7 31.96 24.43 25.99
CA PRO A 7 32.98 23.96 25.06
C PRO A 7 32.49 22.79 24.16
N LYS A 8 31.63 21.93 24.71
CA LYS A 8 30.99 20.83 23.97
C LYS A 8 30.06 21.32 22.86
N LYS A 9 29.29 22.41 23.11
CA LYS A 9 28.40 23.01 22.12
C LYS A 9 29.19 23.57 20.94
N ARG A 10 30.32 24.27 21.24
CA ARG A 10 31.23 24.81 20.21
C ARG A 10 31.88 23.71 19.36
N ALA A 11 32.34 22.62 19.99
CA ALA A 11 32.91 21.48 19.30
C ALA A 11 31.87 20.81 18.37
N LEU A 12 30.63 20.68 18.86
CA LEU A 12 29.50 20.11 18.03
C LEU A 12 29.18 21.01 16.83
N ASP A 13 29.12 22.34 17.03
CA ASP A 13 28.83 23.28 15.95
C ASP A 13 29.93 23.27 14.85
N LEU A 14 31.21 23.07 15.26
CA LEU A 14 32.33 22.90 14.33
C LEU A 14 32.21 21.56 13.56
N ALA A 15 31.85 20.47 14.24
CA ALA A 15 31.66 19.16 13.61
C ALA A 15 30.49 19.19 12.61
N ILE A 16 29.37 19.86 12.92
CA ILE A 16 28.24 20.06 12.00
C ILE A 16 28.69 20.80 10.74
N LYS A 17 29.44 21.91 10.89
CA LYS A 17 29.97 22.67 9.76
C LYS A 17 30.90 21.83 8.87
N GLU A 18 31.75 21.01 9.49
CA GLU A 18 32.66 20.15 8.73
C GLU A 18 31.91 19.06 7.96
N ILE A 19 30.87 18.44 8.57
CA ILE A 19 30.00 17.47 7.91
C ILE A 19 29.29 18.13 6.72
N GLU A 20 28.72 19.33 6.89
CA GLU A 20 28.05 20.05 5.81
C GLU A 20 29.02 20.46 4.69
N ARG A 21 30.28 20.76 5.00
CA ARG A 21 31.32 21.06 4.02
C ARG A 21 31.67 19.82 3.18
N GLN A 22 31.76 18.66 3.83
CA GLN A 22 32.14 17.39 3.16
C GLN A 22 31.00 16.72 2.40
N HIS A 23 29.77 16.82 2.90
CA HIS A 23 28.62 16.07 2.42
C HIS A 23 27.48 16.94 1.86
N GLY A 24 27.62 18.27 1.92
CA GLY A 24 26.63 19.23 1.46
C GLY A 24 25.69 19.72 2.56
N LYS A 25 25.08 20.90 2.35
CA LYS A 25 24.08 21.45 3.28
C LYS A 25 22.90 20.51 3.45
N GLY A 26 22.45 20.34 4.69
CA GLY A 26 21.32 19.44 5.02
C GLY A 26 21.71 17.97 5.21
N SER A 27 23.01 17.62 5.09
CA SER A 27 23.49 16.26 5.42
C SER A 27 23.36 15.90 6.89
N ILE A 28 23.29 16.91 7.76
CA ILE A 28 22.99 16.82 9.19
C ILE A 28 22.07 17.97 9.58
N MET A 29 21.07 17.68 10.46
CA MET A 29 20.16 18.70 10.97
C MET A 29 19.79 18.40 12.42
N ARG A 30 19.43 19.42 13.17
CA ARG A 30 18.81 19.24 14.49
C ARG A 30 17.33 19.00 14.28
N MET A 31 16.78 17.97 14.91
CA MET A 31 15.35 17.63 14.75
C MET A 31 14.40 18.76 15.20
N GLY A 32 14.84 19.62 16.16
CA GLY A 32 14.06 20.79 16.56
C GLY A 32 14.01 21.91 15.52
N ASP A 33 14.97 21.94 14.59
CA ASP A 33 15.03 22.93 13.50
C ASP A 33 14.37 22.42 12.21
N ALA A 34 14.03 21.12 12.16
CA ALA A 34 13.35 20.50 11.03
C ALA A 34 11.83 20.80 11.08
N PRO A 35 11.22 21.21 9.96
CA PRO A 35 9.76 21.28 9.89
C PRO A 35 9.17 19.88 10.18
N PRO A 36 7.99 19.78 10.78
CA PRO A 36 7.35 18.49 11.00
C PRO A 36 7.20 17.77 9.66
N VAL A 37 7.86 16.61 9.54
CA VAL A 37 7.82 15.82 8.32
C VAL A 37 6.40 15.23 8.20
N GLN A 38 5.55 15.88 7.40
CA GLN A 38 4.27 15.33 7.03
C GLN A 38 4.52 14.22 6.00
N VAL A 39 4.10 13.00 6.33
CA VAL A 39 4.21 11.87 5.40
C VAL A 39 3.05 11.96 4.41
N GLU A 40 3.37 12.26 3.16
CA GLU A 40 2.42 12.17 2.05
C GLU A 40 2.07 10.70 1.77
N ALA A 41 0.84 10.45 1.33
CA ALA A 41 0.36 9.10 1.07
C ALA A 41 -0.55 9.06 -0.16
N ILE A 42 -0.60 7.90 -0.81
CA ILE A 42 -1.54 7.55 -1.88
C ILE A 42 -2.68 6.77 -1.24
N PRO A 43 -3.95 7.17 -1.39
CA PRO A 43 -5.09 6.39 -0.89
C PRO A 43 -5.10 4.96 -1.44
N THR A 44 -5.68 4.05 -0.70
CA THR A 44 -5.74 2.62 -1.08
C THR A 44 -7.02 2.23 -1.80
N GLY A 45 -7.99 3.15 -1.88
CA GLY A 45 -9.36 2.85 -2.30
C GLY A 45 -10.26 2.33 -1.16
N SER A 46 -9.70 2.05 0.02
CA SER A 46 -10.41 1.68 1.24
C SER A 46 -10.15 2.70 2.34
N ILE A 47 -11.20 3.39 2.80
CA ILE A 47 -11.12 4.39 3.88
C ILE A 47 -10.66 3.75 5.19
N ALA A 48 -11.12 2.53 5.47
CA ALA A 48 -10.73 1.79 6.67
C ALA A 48 -9.24 1.44 6.65
N LEU A 49 -8.68 1.06 5.48
CA LEU A 49 -7.27 0.75 5.34
C LEU A 49 -6.42 2.03 5.42
N ASP A 50 -6.86 3.11 4.80
CA ASP A 50 -6.21 4.42 4.89
C ASP A 50 -6.09 4.88 6.35
N ALA A 51 -7.16 4.72 7.14
CA ALA A 51 -7.16 4.97 8.57
C ALA A 51 -6.26 4.00 9.37
N ALA A 52 -6.26 2.72 9.00
CA ALA A 52 -5.40 1.72 9.65
C ALA A 52 -3.91 1.99 9.40
N LEU A 53 -3.55 2.54 8.23
CA LEU A 53 -2.19 2.98 7.89
C LEU A 53 -1.76 4.23 8.68
N GLY A 54 -2.71 5.04 9.15
CA GLY A 54 -2.48 6.16 10.06
C GLY A 54 -1.93 7.44 9.40
N VAL A 55 -1.64 7.40 8.11
CA VAL A 55 -1.18 8.54 7.30
C VAL A 55 -2.09 8.82 6.10
N GLY A 56 -3.24 8.13 6.02
CA GLY A 56 -4.25 8.35 4.97
C GLY A 56 -4.02 7.57 3.69
N GLY A 57 -3.16 6.53 3.72
CA GLY A 57 -2.88 5.68 2.57
C GLY A 57 -1.49 5.06 2.60
N ILE A 58 -1.02 4.59 1.46
CA ILE A 58 0.33 4.05 1.27
C ILE A 58 1.36 5.19 1.29
N PRO A 59 2.34 5.17 2.21
CA PRO A 59 3.27 6.30 2.38
C PRO A 59 4.22 6.47 1.19
N ARG A 60 4.34 7.70 0.68
CA ARG A 60 5.28 8.06 -0.40
C ARG A 60 6.74 7.91 0.05
N GLY A 61 7.61 7.59 -0.90
CA GLY A 61 9.04 7.38 -0.65
C GLY A 61 9.35 6.10 0.14
N ARG A 62 8.45 5.10 0.10
CA ARG A 62 8.57 3.88 0.90
C ARG A 62 8.37 2.62 0.07
N VAL A 63 9.08 1.57 0.52
CA VAL A 63 8.84 0.20 0.06
C VAL A 63 7.76 -0.42 0.93
N VAL A 64 6.76 -1.02 0.27
CA VAL A 64 5.60 -1.68 0.88
C VAL A 64 5.54 -3.13 0.42
N GLU A 65 5.22 -4.05 1.30
CA GLU A 65 4.94 -5.44 0.97
C GLU A 65 3.47 -5.74 1.26
N ILE A 66 2.75 -6.23 0.23
CA ILE A 66 1.39 -6.78 0.36
C ILE A 66 1.52 -8.29 0.19
N PHE A 67 1.17 -9.06 1.22
CA PHE A 67 1.30 -10.51 1.18
C PHE A 67 0.08 -11.22 1.76
N GLY A 68 -0.15 -12.43 1.31
CA GLY A 68 -1.30 -13.24 1.73
C GLY A 68 -1.44 -14.49 0.89
N PRO A 69 -2.43 -15.35 1.23
CA PRO A 69 -2.77 -16.52 0.44
C PRO A 69 -3.15 -16.16 -1.00
N GLU A 70 -3.19 -17.14 -1.85
CA GLU A 70 -3.75 -17.00 -3.20
C GLU A 70 -5.22 -16.55 -3.14
N SER A 71 -5.66 -15.79 -4.14
CA SER A 71 -7.03 -15.26 -4.24
C SER A 71 -7.50 -14.44 -3.02
N SER A 72 -6.57 -13.87 -2.24
CA SER A 72 -6.91 -13.01 -1.09
C SER A 72 -7.19 -11.55 -1.45
N GLY A 73 -6.95 -11.13 -2.72
CA GLY A 73 -7.16 -9.75 -3.19
C GLY A 73 -5.90 -8.88 -3.19
N LYS A 74 -4.69 -9.48 -3.19
CA LYS A 74 -3.41 -8.73 -3.24
C LYS A 74 -3.30 -7.83 -4.46
N THR A 75 -3.46 -8.43 -5.65
CA THR A 75 -3.41 -7.72 -6.93
C THR A 75 -4.54 -6.70 -7.03
N THR A 76 -5.78 -7.06 -6.65
CA THR A 76 -6.92 -6.15 -6.60
C THR A 76 -6.63 -4.89 -5.77
N LEU A 77 -6.10 -5.05 -4.54
CA LEU A 77 -5.73 -3.92 -3.69
C LEU A 77 -4.65 -3.04 -4.34
N SER A 78 -3.66 -3.66 -4.99
CA SER A 78 -2.59 -2.92 -5.66
C SER A 78 -3.10 -2.16 -6.88
N ILE A 79 -4.04 -2.73 -7.65
CA ILE A 79 -4.70 -2.05 -8.78
C ILE A 79 -5.53 -0.86 -8.28
N HIS A 80 -6.26 -0.98 -7.16
CA HIS A 80 -6.93 0.19 -6.56
C HIS A 80 -5.94 1.29 -6.16
N CYS A 81 -4.77 0.94 -5.62
CA CYS A 81 -3.73 1.93 -5.32
C CYS A 81 -3.23 2.64 -6.60
N LEU A 82 -3.11 1.92 -7.75
CA LEU A 82 -2.78 2.52 -9.04
C LEU A 82 -3.86 3.51 -9.48
N ALA A 83 -5.13 3.11 -9.44
CA ALA A 83 -6.24 3.96 -9.80
C ALA A 83 -6.30 5.23 -8.93
N GLU A 84 -6.10 5.10 -7.63
CA GLU A 84 -6.06 6.25 -6.72
C GLU A 84 -4.85 7.16 -6.97
N ALA A 85 -3.68 6.60 -7.31
CA ALA A 85 -2.51 7.38 -7.70
C ALA A 85 -2.75 8.19 -8.98
N GLN A 86 -3.35 7.57 -10.00
CA GLN A 86 -3.69 8.24 -11.27
C GLN A 86 -4.76 9.32 -11.08
N LYS A 87 -5.78 9.11 -10.21
CA LYS A 87 -6.77 10.15 -9.84
C LYS A 87 -6.12 11.40 -9.25
N LEU A 88 -4.96 11.26 -8.60
CA LEU A 88 -4.16 12.37 -8.09
C LEU A 88 -3.21 12.96 -9.15
N GLY A 89 -3.31 12.54 -10.42
CA GLY A 89 -2.43 12.98 -11.51
C GLY A 89 -1.08 12.27 -11.52
N GLY A 90 -0.90 11.20 -10.73
CA GLY A 90 0.35 10.46 -10.63
C GLY A 90 0.62 9.51 -11.79
N GLN A 91 1.90 9.32 -12.13
CA GLN A 91 2.35 8.35 -13.11
C GLN A 91 2.64 7.00 -12.47
N CYS A 92 2.18 5.92 -13.09
CA CYS A 92 2.22 4.59 -12.50
C CYS A 92 2.87 3.56 -13.44
N ALA A 93 3.48 2.53 -12.83
CA ALA A 93 4.00 1.37 -13.55
C ALA A 93 3.59 0.06 -12.87
N PHE A 94 3.37 -0.97 -13.67
CA PHE A 94 3.14 -2.34 -13.22
C PHE A 94 4.18 -3.28 -13.85
N ILE A 95 4.92 -3.99 -13.02
CA ILE A 95 5.91 -4.99 -13.43
C ILE A 95 5.29 -6.35 -13.14
N ASP A 96 4.79 -6.98 -14.20
CA ASP A 96 4.06 -8.25 -14.17
C ASP A 96 5.02 -9.42 -14.42
N ALA A 97 5.58 -9.97 -13.35
CA ALA A 97 6.45 -11.14 -13.42
C ALA A 97 5.67 -12.47 -13.44
N GLU A 98 4.36 -12.45 -13.15
CA GLU A 98 3.49 -13.63 -13.24
C GLU A 98 2.84 -13.78 -14.62
N HIS A 99 2.95 -12.76 -15.50
CA HIS A 99 2.28 -12.71 -16.81
C HIS A 99 0.75 -12.92 -16.74
N ALA A 100 0.14 -12.36 -15.71
CA ALA A 100 -1.27 -12.60 -15.35
C ALA A 100 -2.10 -11.31 -15.19
N PHE A 101 -1.56 -10.16 -15.61
CA PHE A 101 -2.28 -8.89 -15.54
C PHE A 101 -3.44 -8.86 -16.53
N ASP A 102 -4.63 -8.53 -16.03
CA ASP A 102 -5.84 -8.35 -16.83
C ASP A 102 -6.14 -6.85 -17.00
N PRO A 103 -5.90 -6.28 -18.21
CA PRO A 103 -6.16 -4.86 -18.49
C PRO A 103 -7.64 -4.50 -18.34
N SER A 104 -8.55 -5.40 -18.75
CA SER A 104 -10.00 -5.14 -18.68
C SER A 104 -10.46 -5.04 -17.22
N TYR A 105 -9.94 -5.91 -16.37
CA TYR A 105 -10.23 -5.84 -14.94
C TYR A 105 -9.62 -4.58 -14.29
N ALA A 106 -8.40 -4.18 -14.67
CA ALA A 106 -7.78 -2.97 -14.17
C ALA A 106 -8.58 -1.71 -14.56
N GLU A 107 -9.06 -1.65 -15.80
CA GLU A 107 -9.92 -0.57 -16.30
C GLU A 107 -11.25 -0.50 -15.51
N GLN A 108 -11.88 -1.63 -15.22
CA GLN A 108 -13.08 -1.69 -14.38
C GLN A 108 -12.84 -1.17 -12.97
N LEU A 109 -11.63 -1.33 -12.43
CA LEU A 109 -11.23 -0.78 -11.13
C LEU A 109 -10.83 0.69 -11.17
N GLY A 110 -10.89 1.33 -12.36
CA GLY A 110 -10.66 2.75 -12.56
C GLY A 110 -9.22 3.12 -12.91
N VAL A 111 -8.40 2.17 -13.36
CA VAL A 111 -7.06 2.45 -13.88
C VAL A 111 -7.18 2.95 -15.32
N ASP A 112 -6.54 4.06 -15.62
CA ASP A 112 -6.30 4.51 -16.99
C ASP A 112 -5.16 3.65 -17.56
N ILE A 113 -5.54 2.64 -18.36
CA ILE A 113 -4.60 1.69 -18.96
C ILE A 113 -3.71 2.31 -20.03
N ASP A 114 -4.19 3.36 -20.71
CA ASP A 114 -3.41 4.08 -21.73
C ASP A 114 -2.21 4.85 -21.11
N GLN A 115 -2.32 5.22 -19.82
CA GLN A 115 -1.28 5.91 -19.08
C GLN A 115 -0.45 4.97 -18.19
N LEU A 116 -0.82 3.69 -18.09
CA LEU A 116 -0.11 2.74 -17.25
C LEU A 116 1.11 2.17 -17.98
N LEU A 117 2.31 2.38 -17.43
CA LEU A 117 3.50 1.70 -17.93
C LEU A 117 3.48 0.22 -17.51
N MET A 118 3.59 -0.68 -18.48
CA MET A 118 3.58 -2.13 -18.27
C MET A 118 4.92 -2.74 -18.67
N SER A 119 5.43 -3.67 -17.87
CA SER A 119 6.58 -4.48 -18.20
C SER A 119 6.36 -5.93 -17.77
N GLN A 120 6.73 -6.89 -18.65
CA GLN A 120 6.67 -8.33 -18.40
C GLN A 120 8.08 -8.93 -18.56
N PRO A 121 8.90 -8.87 -17.51
CA PRO A 121 10.29 -9.31 -17.57
C PRO A 121 10.41 -10.83 -17.48
N ASP A 122 11.40 -11.40 -18.19
CA ASP A 122 11.68 -12.83 -18.18
C ASP A 122 12.48 -13.29 -16.94
N THR A 123 13.22 -12.39 -16.31
CA THR A 123 14.07 -12.70 -15.14
C THR A 123 13.89 -11.73 -13.99
N GLY A 124 14.20 -12.18 -12.78
CA GLY A 124 14.15 -11.33 -11.59
C GLY A 124 15.14 -10.16 -11.67
N GLU A 125 16.32 -10.35 -12.26
CA GLU A 125 17.30 -9.28 -12.49
C GLU A 125 16.77 -8.23 -13.43
N GLN A 126 16.12 -8.63 -14.52
CA GLN A 126 15.50 -7.70 -15.48
C GLN A 126 14.39 -6.90 -14.80
N ALA A 127 13.48 -7.54 -14.08
CA ALA A 127 12.41 -6.88 -13.33
C ALA A 127 12.94 -5.81 -12.37
N LEU A 128 13.94 -6.16 -11.57
CA LEU A 128 14.50 -5.26 -10.57
C LEU A 128 15.35 -4.15 -11.16
N ASN A 129 16.01 -4.37 -12.30
CA ASN A 129 16.74 -3.33 -13.04
C ASN A 129 15.77 -2.33 -13.69
N ILE A 130 14.66 -2.80 -14.29
CA ILE A 130 13.60 -1.94 -14.81
C ILE A 130 13.02 -1.09 -13.66
N CYS A 131 12.68 -1.73 -12.53
CA CYS A 131 12.21 -1.04 -11.35
C CYS A 131 13.21 0.03 -10.87
N GLU A 132 14.51 -0.29 -10.78
CA GLU A 132 15.54 0.67 -10.38
C GLU A 132 15.59 1.87 -11.33
N THR A 133 15.55 1.64 -12.64
CA THR A 133 15.56 2.68 -13.67
C THR A 133 14.35 3.61 -13.55
N LEU A 134 13.16 3.03 -13.41
CA LEU A 134 11.91 3.77 -13.23
C LEU A 134 11.91 4.63 -11.96
N VAL A 135 12.36 4.08 -10.83
CA VAL A 135 12.46 4.84 -9.57
C VAL A 135 13.49 5.97 -9.68
N ARG A 136 14.63 5.73 -10.35
CA ARG A 136 15.69 6.75 -10.55
C ARG A 136 15.24 7.92 -11.41
N SER A 137 14.31 7.73 -12.33
CA SER A 137 13.77 8.81 -13.16
C SER A 137 13.12 9.92 -12.32
N GLY A 138 12.59 9.57 -11.13
CA GLY A 138 11.84 10.51 -10.29
C GLY A 138 10.49 10.93 -10.87
N ALA A 139 10.06 10.32 -11.97
CA ALA A 139 8.83 10.67 -12.67
C ALA A 139 7.63 9.82 -12.26
N LEU A 140 7.85 8.71 -11.52
CA LEU A 140 6.77 7.80 -11.13
C LEU A 140 6.36 8.01 -9.68
N ASP A 141 5.06 7.95 -9.45
CA ASP A 141 4.44 8.04 -8.14
C ASP A 141 4.26 6.66 -7.49
N LEU A 142 3.90 5.65 -8.29
CA LEU A 142 3.65 4.31 -7.81
C LEU A 142 4.15 3.25 -8.80
N ILE A 143 4.90 2.28 -8.28
CA ILE A 143 5.35 1.11 -9.02
C ILE A 143 4.89 -0.14 -8.26
N VAL A 144 4.24 -1.06 -8.94
CA VAL A 144 3.84 -2.37 -8.43
C VAL A 144 4.68 -3.46 -9.08
N VAL A 145 5.18 -4.41 -8.29
CA VAL A 145 5.87 -5.62 -8.76
C VAL A 145 5.04 -6.84 -8.32
N ASP A 146 4.45 -7.53 -9.26
CA ASP A 146 3.61 -8.74 -9.05
C ASP A 146 4.21 -9.94 -9.76
N SER A 147 4.73 -10.94 -9.08
CA SER A 147 4.98 -10.99 -7.64
C SER A 147 6.45 -11.37 -7.37
N VAL A 148 6.89 -11.14 -6.12
CA VAL A 148 8.24 -11.57 -5.69
C VAL A 148 8.46 -13.05 -5.89
N ALA A 149 7.42 -13.89 -5.75
CA ALA A 149 7.49 -15.32 -5.96
C ALA A 149 7.93 -15.69 -7.38
N ALA A 150 7.59 -14.87 -8.38
CA ALA A 150 7.89 -15.06 -9.79
C ALA A 150 9.23 -14.42 -10.23
N LEU A 151 9.94 -13.71 -9.35
CA LEU A 151 11.25 -13.15 -9.66
C LEU A 151 12.32 -14.24 -9.63
N VAL A 152 12.37 -15.02 -10.70
CA VAL A 152 13.34 -16.11 -10.85
C VAL A 152 14.69 -15.56 -11.29
N PRO A 153 15.80 -15.87 -10.59
CA PRO A 153 17.14 -15.49 -11.02
C PRO A 153 17.52 -16.09 -12.38
N SER A 154 18.22 -15.33 -13.22
CA SER A 154 18.65 -15.77 -14.55
C SER A 154 19.49 -17.05 -14.50
N ALA A 155 20.32 -17.21 -13.47
CA ALA A 155 21.11 -18.43 -13.27
C ALA A 155 20.26 -19.67 -12.99
N GLU A 156 19.07 -19.51 -12.40
CA GLU A 156 18.13 -20.60 -12.17
C GLU A 156 17.40 -20.98 -13.47
N ILE A 157 17.09 -19.99 -14.32
CA ILE A 157 16.47 -20.24 -15.64
C ILE A 157 17.45 -20.94 -16.61
N GLN A 158 18.73 -20.62 -16.53
CA GLN A 158 19.79 -21.19 -17.38
C GLN A 158 20.30 -22.54 -16.89
N GLY A 159 19.98 -22.95 -15.65
CA GLY A 159 20.37 -24.25 -15.10
C GLY A 159 19.51 -25.39 -15.62
N ASP A 160 19.99 -26.62 -15.40
CA ASP A 160 19.26 -27.83 -15.76
C ASP A 160 18.12 -28.12 -14.75
N MET A 161 17.09 -28.81 -15.22
CA MET A 161 15.97 -29.26 -14.36
C MET A 161 16.50 -30.19 -13.26
N GLY A 162 16.33 -29.73 -12.00
CA GLY A 162 16.80 -30.47 -10.82
C GLY A 162 18.04 -29.88 -10.14
N ASP A 163 18.63 -28.85 -10.73
CA ASP A 163 19.73 -28.13 -10.10
C ASP A 163 19.29 -27.41 -8.81
N ALA A 164 20.15 -27.48 -7.79
CA ALA A 164 19.87 -26.82 -6.51
C ALA A 164 20.33 -25.36 -6.50
N HIS A 165 19.39 -24.44 -6.67
CA HIS A 165 19.65 -22.98 -6.66
C HIS A 165 19.30 -22.31 -5.32
N VAL A 166 19.72 -22.93 -4.22
CA VAL A 166 19.36 -22.48 -2.86
C VAL A 166 19.80 -21.04 -2.60
N GLY A 167 18.82 -20.19 -2.31
CA GLY A 167 19.03 -18.83 -1.81
C GLY A 167 19.39 -17.77 -2.86
N LEU A 168 19.42 -18.09 -4.16
CA LEU A 168 19.70 -17.09 -5.22
C LEU A 168 18.69 -15.96 -5.22
N GLN A 169 17.40 -16.27 -5.19
CA GLN A 169 16.34 -15.27 -5.12
C GLN A 169 16.46 -14.37 -3.87
N ALA A 170 16.79 -14.94 -2.71
CA ALA A 170 16.97 -14.17 -1.48
C ALA A 170 18.19 -13.22 -1.55
N ARG A 171 19.27 -13.63 -2.24
CA ARG A 171 20.45 -12.77 -2.51
C ARG A 171 20.11 -11.65 -3.46
N LEU A 172 19.41 -11.94 -4.56
CA LEU A 172 18.93 -10.98 -5.55
C LEU A 172 18.05 -9.91 -4.88
N MET A 173 17.04 -10.31 -4.12
CA MET A 173 16.18 -9.40 -3.37
C MET A 173 16.95 -8.56 -2.35
N SER A 174 17.90 -9.15 -1.63
CA SER A 174 18.71 -8.42 -0.66
C SER A 174 19.59 -7.35 -1.32
N GLN A 175 20.16 -7.66 -2.49
CA GLN A 175 20.98 -6.72 -3.26
C GLN A 175 20.12 -5.59 -3.83
N ALA A 176 18.99 -5.90 -4.44
CA ALA A 176 18.08 -4.94 -5.03
C ALA A 176 17.53 -3.97 -3.97
N LEU A 177 17.02 -4.48 -2.85
CA LEU A 177 16.41 -3.65 -1.81
C LEU A 177 17.41 -2.71 -1.12
N ARG A 178 18.69 -3.11 -1.00
CA ARG A 178 19.76 -2.20 -0.53
C ARG A 178 19.92 -0.98 -1.43
N LYS A 179 19.81 -1.15 -2.75
CA LYS A 179 19.88 -0.05 -3.72
C LYS A 179 18.57 0.74 -3.76
N LEU A 180 17.44 0.05 -3.89
CA LEU A 180 16.12 0.65 -4.11
C LEU A 180 15.66 1.50 -2.93
N THR A 181 15.86 1.07 -1.68
CA THR A 181 15.32 1.78 -0.50
C THR A 181 15.76 3.25 -0.44
N GLY A 182 17.03 3.52 -0.70
CA GLY A 182 17.55 4.89 -0.69
C GLY A 182 17.05 5.73 -1.87
N ILE A 183 16.87 5.12 -3.04
CA ILE A 183 16.41 5.81 -4.25
C ILE A 183 14.92 6.13 -4.13
N VAL A 184 14.11 5.14 -3.71
CA VAL A 184 12.68 5.28 -3.43
C VAL A 184 12.41 6.42 -2.44
N SER A 185 13.20 6.51 -1.37
CA SER A 185 13.04 7.59 -0.39
C SER A 185 13.28 8.97 -0.99
N ARG A 186 14.25 9.11 -1.90
CA ARG A 186 14.58 10.38 -2.56
C ARG A 186 13.60 10.77 -3.66
N SER A 187 13.17 9.80 -4.47
CA SER A 187 12.22 10.03 -5.57
C SER A 187 10.79 10.26 -5.09
N LYS A 188 10.48 9.96 -3.82
CA LYS A 188 9.13 9.98 -3.26
C LYS A 188 8.16 8.99 -3.91
N ALA A 189 8.63 8.12 -4.79
CA ALA A 189 7.82 7.05 -5.35
C ALA A 189 7.37 6.05 -4.27
N VAL A 190 6.24 5.44 -4.46
CA VAL A 190 5.81 4.25 -3.71
C VAL A 190 6.24 3.01 -4.48
N LEU A 191 6.87 2.05 -3.82
CA LEU A 191 7.20 0.77 -4.42
C LEU A 191 6.49 -0.36 -3.67
N ILE A 192 5.49 -0.97 -4.31
CA ILE A 192 4.73 -2.09 -3.77
C ILE A 192 5.31 -3.39 -4.33
N PHE A 193 5.66 -4.32 -3.44
CA PHE A 193 5.93 -5.71 -3.79
C PHE A 193 4.75 -6.57 -3.34
N ILE A 194 4.14 -7.28 -4.27
CA ILE A 194 3.18 -8.33 -3.97
C ILE A 194 3.95 -9.61 -3.67
N ASN A 195 3.52 -10.35 -2.64
CA ASN A 195 4.18 -11.58 -2.26
C ASN A 195 3.17 -12.68 -1.87
N GLN A 196 3.52 -13.90 -2.16
CA GLN A 196 2.72 -15.06 -1.81
C GLN A 196 3.12 -15.59 -0.43
N LEU A 197 2.26 -16.39 0.19
CA LEU A 197 2.60 -17.18 1.37
C LEU A 197 3.02 -18.59 0.96
N ARG A 198 4.01 -19.11 1.66
CA ARG A 198 4.46 -20.50 1.60
C ARG A 198 4.52 -21.06 3.01
N GLU A 199 4.34 -22.35 3.15
CA GLU A 199 4.49 -23.02 4.44
C GLU A 199 5.86 -23.67 4.54
N LYS A 200 6.51 -23.50 5.68
CA LYS A 200 7.73 -24.20 6.01
C LYS A 200 7.42 -25.62 6.46
N ILE A 201 7.97 -26.59 5.76
CA ILE A 201 7.86 -27.99 6.12
C ILE A 201 8.61 -28.24 7.45
N GLY A 202 8.01 -29.01 8.36
CA GLY A 202 8.63 -29.44 9.62
C GLY A 202 8.57 -28.46 10.79
N VAL A 203 7.82 -27.36 10.68
CA VAL A 203 7.57 -26.44 11.81
C VAL A 203 6.42 -27.00 12.66
N MET A 204 6.74 -27.67 13.76
CA MET A 204 5.73 -28.22 14.68
C MET A 204 5.17 -27.18 15.65
N PHE A 205 5.91 -26.10 15.96
CA PHE A 205 5.53 -25.03 16.87
C PHE A 205 5.77 -23.65 16.27
N GLY A 206 4.85 -22.70 16.52
CA GLY A 206 4.92 -21.35 16.00
C GLY A 206 4.20 -21.18 14.65
N ASN A 207 4.47 -20.09 13.94
CA ASN A 207 3.85 -19.81 12.65
C ASN A 207 4.69 -20.39 11.50
N PRO A 208 4.19 -21.41 10.76
CA PRO A 208 4.89 -22.01 9.62
C PRO A 208 4.94 -21.08 8.40
N GLU A 209 4.08 -20.07 8.32
CA GLU A 209 3.96 -19.20 7.17
C GLU A 209 5.21 -18.36 6.92
N THR A 210 5.65 -18.34 5.69
CA THR A 210 6.78 -17.52 5.22
C THR A 210 6.50 -16.95 3.84
N THR A 211 7.25 -15.90 3.45
CA THR A 211 7.18 -15.32 2.11
C THR A 211 8.44 -15.65 1.33
N PRO A 212 8.37 -15.91 0.00
CA PRO A 212 9.51 -16.00 -0.91
C PRO A 212 10.40 -14.75 -0.89
N GLY A 213 11.61 -14.86 -1.48
CA GLY A 213 12.56 -13.76 -1.52
C GLY A 213 13.36 -13.55 -0.22
N GLY A 214 13.28 -14.49 0.73
CA GLY A 214 14.04 -14.47 1.98
C GLY A 214 13.51 -13.46 3.00
N LYS A 215 14.43 -12.90 3.81
CA LYS A 215 14.06 -11.95 4.89
C LYS A 215 14.18 -10.48 4.47
N ALA A 216 14.66 -10.18 3.25
CA ALA A 216 15.01 -8.81 2.85
C ALA A 216 13.81 -7.85 2.91
N LEU A 217 12.66 -8.21 2.32
CA LEU A 217 11.45 -7.38 2.39
C LEU A 217 10.97 -7.17 3.82
N LYS A 218 11.08 -8.16 4.70
CA LYS A 218 10.71 -8.01 6.11
C LYS A 218 11.50 -6.91 6.82
N PHE A 219 12.75 -6.67 6.41
CA PHE A 219 13.60 -5.62 6.97
C PHE A 219 13.46 -4.29 6.25
N TYR A 220 13.49 -4.29 4.90
CA TYR A 220 13.54 -3.08 4.10
C TYR A 220 12.18 -2.40 3.93
N SER A 221 11.07 -3.13 3.86
CA SER A 221 9.75 -2.52 3.79
C SER A 221 9.46 -1.63 4.99
N SER A 222 8.83 -0.49 4.74
CA SER A 222 8.32 0.40 5.78
C SER A 222 6.94 0.00 6.26
N VAL A 223 6.13 -0.56 5.37
CA VAL A 223 4.80 -1.07 5.64
C VAL A 223 4.70 -2.51 5.14
N ARG A 224 4.04 -3.37 5.89
CA ARG A 224 3.70 -4.75 5.49
C ARG A 224 2.23 -5.01 5.80
N LEU A 225 1.50 -5.45 4.78
CA LEU A 225 0.07 -5.72 4.81
C LEU A 225 -0.17 -7.22 4.62
N ASP A 226 -0.76 -7.86 5.62
CA ASP A 226 -1.24 -9.25 5.55
C ASP A 226 -2.71 -9.21 5.15
N ILE A 227 -3.03 -9.62 3.91
CA ILE A 227 -4.38 -9.61 3.35
C ILE A 227 -4.95 -11.03 3.32
N ARG A 228 -6.16 -11.19 3.85
CA ARG A 228 -6.81 -12.50 3.97
C ARG A 228 -8.29 -12.41 3.68
N ARG A 229 -8.80 -13.41 2.94
CA ARG A 229 -10.22 -13.67 2.84
C ARG A 229 -10.72 -14.22 4.18
N ILE A 230 -11.78 -13.62 4.72
CA ILE A 230 -12.39 -14.04 6.00
C ILE A 230 -13.84 -14.54 5.86
N GLY A 231 -14.43 -14.38 4.67
CA GLY A 231 -15.79 -14.86 4.39
C GLY A 231 -16.12 -14.73 2.92
N ALA A 232 -17.19 -15.39 2.48
CA ALA A 232 -17.77 -15.24 1.15
C ALA A 232 -18.97 -14.30 1.19
N ILE A 233 -19.12 -13.44 0.20
CA ILE A 233 -20.31 -12.63 -0.03
C ILE A 233 -21.18 -13.38 -1.02
N LYS A 234 -22.44 -13.56 -0.66
CA LYS A 234 -23.40 -14.31 -1.47
C LYS A 234 -24.57 -13.43 -1.89
N SER A 235 -25.02 -13.62 -3.12
CA SER A 235 -26.29 -13.12 -3.63
C SER A 235 -27.17 -14.34 -3.95
N GLY A 236 -28.14 -14.65 -3.07
CA GLY A 236 -28.85 -15.91 -3.11
C GLY A 236 -27.91 -17.09 -2.85
N THR A 237 -27.77 -18.00 -3.83
CA THR A 237 -26.86 -19.16 -3.77
C THR A 237 -25.48 -18.90 -4.36
N GLU A 238 -25.30 -17.80 -5.09
CA GLU A 238 -24.10 -17.49 -5.84
C GLU A 238 -23.09 -16.69 -4.98
N VAL A 239 -21.81 -17.04 -5.08
CA VAL A 239 -20.74 -16.29 -4.43
C VAL A 239 -20.31 -15.14 -5.36
N VAL A 240 -20.61 -13.91 -4.96
CA VAL A 240 -20.34 -12.70 -5.75
C VAL A 240 -19.11 -11.92 -5.29
N GLY A 241 -18.50 -12.33 -4.20
CA GLY A 241 -17.33 -11.65 -3.68
C GLY A 241 -16.81 -12.25 -2.37
N ASN A 242 -15.85 -11.56 -1.78
CA ASN A 242 -15.21 -11.97 -0.54
C ASN A 242 -15.16 -10.83 0.48
N ARG A 243 -15.49 -11.12 1.74
CA ARG A 243 -15.11 -10.28 2.88
C ARG A 243 -13.63 -10.47 3.13
N THR A 244 -12.88 -9.38 3.09
CA THR A 244 -11.41 -9.37 3.15
C THR A 244 -10.96 -8.58 4.37
N ARG A 245 -9.94 -9.09 5.05
CA ARG A 245 -9.27 -8.41 6.16
C ARG A 245 -7.84 -8.12 5.78
N VAL A 246 -7.41 -6.88 5.99
CA VAL A 246 -6.00 -6.45 5.88
C VAL A 246 -5.49 -6.10 7.27
N LYS A 247 -4.40 -6.75 7.69
CA LYS A 247 -3.69 -6.44 8.93
C LYS A 247 -2.38 -5.72 8.62
N VAL A 248 -2.19 -4.56 9.21
CA VAL A 248 -0.92 -3.80 9.14
C VAL A 248 0.07 -4.44 10.12
N VAL A 249 0.87 -5.41 9.65
CA VAL A 249 1.78 -6.17 10.53
C VAL A 249 3.10 -5.46 10.80
N LYS A 250 3.44 -4.46 9.97
CA LYS A 250 4.58 -3.57 10.17
C LYS A 250 4.23 -2.19 9.63
N ASN A 251 4.60 -1.16 10.38
CA ASN A 251 4.44 0.22 9.96
C ASN A 251 5.54 1.08 10.62
N LYS A 252 6.31 1.82 9.80
CA LYS A 252 7.36 2.73 10.28
C LYS A 252 6.92 4.19 10.30
N VAL A 253 5.70 4.50 9.84
CA VAL A 253 5.17 5.87 9.76
C VAL A 253 4.02 6.13 10.73
N ALA A 254 3.42 5.07 11.30
CA ALA A 254 2.36 5.14 12.30
C ALA A 254 2.35 3.87 13.16
N PRO A 255 1.59 3.79 14.26
CA PRO A 255 1.47 2.58 15.07
C PRO A 255 0.93 1.39 14.24
N PRO A 256 1.63 0.23 14.28
CA PRO A 256 1.22 -0.97 13.56
C PRO A 256 0.08 -1.73 14.24
N PHE A 257 -0.27 -2.90 13.66
CA PHE A 257 -1.22 -3.91 14.15
C PHE A 257 -2.70 -3.54 14.06
N ARG A 258 -3.03 -2.41 13.42
CA ARG A 258 -4.40 -2.08 13.07
C ARG A 258 -4.91 -3.00 11.97
N LYS A 259 -6.23 -3.13 11.87
CA LYS A 259 -6.90 -3.96 10.88
C LYS A 259 -7.93 -3.12 10.14
N ALA A 260 -8.12 -3.43 8.87
CA ALA A 260 -9.22 -2.95 8.06
C ALA A 260 -9.98 -4.16 7.49
N GLU A 261 -11.29 -4.04 7.35
CA GLU A 261 -12.14 -5.06 6.73
C GLU A 261 -13.05 -4.39 5.71
N PHE A 262 -13.09 -4.95 4.52
CA PHE A 262 -13.92 -4.47 3.42
C PHE A 262 -14.32 -5.64 2.52
N ASP A 263 -15.30 -5.40 1.67
CA ASP A 263 -15.76 -6.36 0.69
C ASP A 263 -15.01 -6.16 -0.63
N ILE A 264 -14.57 -7.24 -1.25
CA ILE A 264 -14.12 -7.29 -2.65
C ILE A 264 -15.20 -8.03 -3.44
N VAL A 265 -15.86 -7.33 -4.35
CA VAL A 265 -16.87 -7.86 -5.27
C VAL A 265 -16.20 -8.25 -6.59
N TYR A 266 -16.52 -9.41 -7.12
CA TYR A 266 -15.93 -9.88 -8.37
C TYR A 266 -16.34 -8.98 -9.54
N GLY A 267 -15.36 -8.55 -10.33
CA GLY A 267 -15.54 -7.58 -11.41
C GLY A 267 -15.58 -6.11 -10.97
N GLU A 268 -15.94 -5.81 -9.70
CA GLU A 268 -16.07 -4.43 -9.21
C GLU A 268 -14.92 -3.99 -8.29
N GLY A 269 -14.18 -4.95 -7.68
CA GLY A 269 -13.13 -4.67 -6.72
C GLY A 269 -13.64 -4.30 -5.33
N ILE A 270 -12.96 -3.37 -4.65
CA ILE A 270 -13.32 -2.92 -3.29
C ILE A 270 -14.65 -2.17 -3.32
N SER A 271 -15.62 -2.66 -2.55
CA SER A 271 -16.95 -2.04 -2.42
C SER A 271 -16.90 -0.79 -1.55
N SER A 272 -16.50 0.35 -2.12
CA SER A 272 -16.37 1.61 -1.40
C SER A 272 -17.69 2.07 -0.75
N ALA A 273 -18.82 1.91 -1.46
CA ALA A 273 -20.14 2.24 -0.90
C ALA A 273 -20.53 1.31 0.26
N GLY A 274 -20.21 0.01 0.15
CA GLY A 274 -20.46 -0.95 1.23
C GLY A 274 -19.62 -0.67 2.47
N GLU A 275 -18.35 -0.34 2.27
CA GLU A 275 -17.45 0.08 3.35
C GLU A 275 -17.92 1.38 4.01
N LEU A 276 -18.37 2.36 3.19
CA LEU A 276 -18.88 3.63 3.69
C LEU A 276 -20.12 3.45 4.57
N VAL A 277 -21.06 2.57 4.18
CA VAL A 277 -22.22 2.22 5.04
C VAL A 277 -21.75 1.68 6.38
N ASP A 278 -20.83 0.69 6.36
CA ASP A 278 -20.33 0.05 7.58
C ASP A 278 -19.64 1.07 8.51
N LEU A 279 -18.79 1.92 7.97
CA LEU A 279 -18.08 2.97 8.72
C LEU A 279 -19.05 4.03 9.24
N ALA A 280 -19.99 4.51 8.41
CA ALA A 280 -20.94 5.55 8.81
C ALA A 280 -21.88 5.07 9.93
N VAL A 281 -22.26 3.80 9.93
CA VAL A 281 -23.00 3.18 11.05
C VAL A 281 -22.13 3.12 12.31
N ASN A 282 -20.86 2.72 12.19
CA ASN A 282 -19.94 2.63 13.33
C ASN A 282 -19.62 3.99 13.99
N TYR A 283 -19.78 5.08 13.23
CA TYR A 283 -19.56 6.46 13.71
C TYR A 283 -20.87 7.24 13.94
N ASP A 284 -22.01 6.55 13.99
CA ASP A 284 -23.34 7.11 14.24
C ASP A 284 -23.74 8.22 13.24
N LEU A 285 -23.21 8.17 12.03
CA LEU A 285 -23.59 9.05 10.91
C LEU A 285 -24.79 8.51 10.13
N ILE A 286 -24.91 7.19 10.05
CA ILE A 286 -26.07 6.47 9.54
C ILE A 286 -26.71 5.75 10.72
N ALA A 287 -27.98 6.02 10.97
CA ALA A 287 -28.75 5.33 11.99
C ALA A 287 -29.13 3.93 11.52
N LYS A 288 -28.93 2.92 12.39
CA LYS A 288 -29.36 1.56 12.15
C LYS A 288 -30.32 1.11 13.24
N SER A 289 -31.56 0.83 12.86
CA SER A 289 -32.60 0.32 13.77
C SER A 289 -33.11 -1.02 13.24
N GLY A 290 -32.71 -2.12 13.89
CA GLY A 290 -32.94 -3.48 13.40
C GLY A 290 -32.31 -3.69 12.02
N SER A 291 -33.15 -3.93 11.01
CA SER A 291 -32.72 -4.06 9.61
C SER A 291 -32.78 -2.77 8.80
N TRP A 292 -33.27 -1.65 9.37
CA TRP A 292 -33.47 -0.39 8.67
C TRP A 292 -32.28 0.53 8.83
N TYR A 293 -31.93 1.22 7.73
CA TYR A 293 -30.88 2.23 7.67
C TYR A 293 -31.49 3.58 7.35
N GLY A 294 -30.99 4.65 7.99
CA GLY A 294 -31.47 6.03 7.79
C GLY A 294 -30.35 7.04 7.90
N TYR A 295 -30.44 8.09 7.10
CA TYR A 295 -29.53 9.24 7.15
C TYR A 295 -30.34 10.52 7.32
N GLY A 296 -30.13 11.23 8.45
CA GLY A 296 -31.04 12.30 8.86
C GLY A 296 -32.47 11.79 8.96
N ASP A 297 -33.39 12.48 8.27
CA ASP A 297 -34.81 12.11 8.19
C ASP A 297 -35.14 11.17 7.04
N VAL A 298 -34.12 10.78 6.22
CA VAL A 298 -34.33 9.97 5.05
C VAL A 298 -34.10 8.49 5.37
N ARG A 299 -35.04 7.63 4.92
CA ARG A 299 -34.91 6.18 5.03
C ARG A 299 -34.16 5.64 3.81
N MET A 300 -32.93 5.13 4.03
CA MET A 300 -32.09 4.58 2.96
C MET A 300 -32.54 3.20 2.48
N GLY A 301 -33.23 2.43 3.33
CA GLY A 301 -33.76 1.11 2.98
C GLY A 301 -33.61 0.06 4.06
N GLN A 302 -34.12 -1.15 3.76
CA GLN A 302 -34.04 -2.31 4.65
C GLN A 302 -32.88 -3.22 4.21
N GLY A 303 -31.91 -3.36 5.09
CA GLY A 303 -30.69 -4.15 4.84
C GLY A 303 -29.56 -3.33 4.22
N ARG A 304 -28.34 -3.85 4.40
CA ARG A 304 -27.07 -3.19 3.98
C ARG A 304 -27.02 -2.94 2.47
N GLU A 305 -27.53 -3.87 1.67
CA GLU A 305 -27.48 -3.75 0.21
C GLU A 305 -28.40 -2.63 -0.33
N GLN A 306 -29.54 -2.41 0.31
CA GLN A 306 -30.40 -1.27 -0.06
C GLN A 306 -29.76 0.05 0.35
N ALA A 307 -29.15 0.13 1.54
CA ALA A 307 -28.41 1.32 1.98
C ALA A 307 -27.21 1.62 1.05
N LYS A 308 -26.47 0.58 0.60
CA LYS A 308 -25.40 0.70 -0.39
C LYS A 308 -25.91 1.28 -1.71
N ARG A 309 -27.01 0.74 -2.26
CA ARG A 309 -27.62 1.25 -3.49
C ARG A 309 -28.06 2.69 -3.36
N TRP A 310 -28.72 3.01 -2.25
CA TRP A 310 -29.14 4.38 -1.97
C TRP A 310 -27.96 5.35 -2.00
N LEU A 311 -26.80 5.00 -1.42
CA LEU A 311 -25.60 5.83 -1.48
C LEU A 311 -25.08 6.02 -2.91
N VAL A 312 -25.14 4.97 -3.74
CA VAL A 312 -24.70 5.05 -5.15
C VAL A 312 -25.62 5.96 -5.95
N ASP A 313 -26.94 5.91 -5.66
CA ASP A 313 -27.96 6.71 -6.34
C ASP A 313 -27.98 8.18 -5.87
N ASN A 314 -27.40 8.50 -4.70
CA ASN A 314 -27.37 9.82 -4.09
C ASN A 314 -25.92 10.31 -3.88
N ALA A 315 -25.29 10.73 -4.98
CA ALA A 315 -23.87 11.08 -5.01
C ALA A 315 -23.48 12.24 -4.07
N GLU A 316 -24.36 13.23 -3.87
CA GLU A 316 -24.11 14.35 -2.95
C GLU A 316 -24.03 13.85 -1.50
N ASP A 317 -24.99 13.04 -1.07
CA ASP A 317 -25.00 12.47 0.28
C ASP A 317 -23.83 11.48 0.47
N TYR A 318 -23.44 10.74 -0.59
CA TYR A 318 -22.27 9.88 -0.58
C TYR A 318 -21.00 10.67 -0.22
N GLU A 319 -20.74 11.80 -0.89
CA GLU A 319 -19.53 12.59 -0.63
C GLU A 319 -19.61 13.32 0.74
N LEU A 320 -20.80 13.76 1.17
CA LEU A 320 -21.01 14.35 2.50
C LEU A 320 -20.70 13.33 3.62
N ILE A 321 -21.26 12.12 3.52
CA ILE A 321 -21.04 11.06 4.50
C ILE A 321 -19.57 10.61 4.48
N LYS A 322 -18.97 10.47 3.30
CA LYS A 322 -17.57 10.12 3.12
C LYS A 322 -16.62 11.13 3.78
N SER A 323 -16.87 12.42 3.56
CA SER A 323 -16.12 13.51 4.20
C SER A 323 -16.27 13.49 5.72
N ALA A 324 -17.50 13.29 6.23
CA ALA A 324 -17.75 13.17 7.65
C ALA A 324 -17.06 11.96 8.29
N VAL A 325 -17.10 10.78 7.64
CA VAL A 325 -16.38 9.58 8.07
C VAL A 325 -14.87 9.81 8.08
N ARG A 326 -14.31 10.41 7.03
CA ARG A 326 -12.87 10.74 6.97
C ARG A 326 -12.46 11.67 8.11
N THR A 327 -13.28 12.69 8.40
CA THR A 327 -13.06 13.62 9.52
C THR A 327 -13.06 12.88 10.87
N LYS A 328 -14.03 12.00 11.10
CA LYS A 328 -14.11 11.17 12.32
C LYS A 328 -12.89 10.25 12.50
N LEU A 329 -12.34 9.78 11.38
CA LEU A 329 -11.11 8.95 11.34
C LEU A 329 -9.81 9.76 11.46
N GLY A 330 -9.90 11.11 11.45
CA GLY A 330 -8.73 12.00 11.46
C GLY A 330 -7.93 11.96 10.16
N LEU A 331 -8.57 11.55 9.06
CA LEU A 331 -7.97 11.54 7.73
C LEU A 331 -8.06 12.93 7.08
N LYS A 332 -6.97 13.40 6.53
CA LYS A 332 -6.96 14.62 5.73
C LYS A 332 -7.58 14.36 4.36
N ASP A 333 -8.09 15.42 3.74
CA ASP A 333 -8.58 15.32 2.37
C ASP A 333 -7.42 15.09 1.40
N PRO A 334 -7.47 14.08 0.52
CA PRO A 334 -6.39 13.78 -0.43
C PRO A 334 -6.07 14.96 -1.36
N ALA A 335 -7.06 15.75 -1.75
CA ALA A 335 -6.92 16.94 -2.59
C ALA A 335 -6.21 18.11 -1.89
N GLY A 336 -6.19 18.17 -0.56
CA GLY A 336 -5.55 19.23 0.22
C GLY A 336 -4.01 19.17 0.23
N ASN A 337 -3.40 18.10 -0.26
CA ASN A 337 -1.96 17.92 -0.30
C ASN A 337 -1.30 18.39 -1.63
N LEU A 338 -2.10 18.81 -2.62
CA LEU A 338 -1.60 19.26 -3.95
C LEU A 338 -1.41 20.78 -4.06
N GLN A 339 -1.64 21.55 -2.99
CA GLN A 339 -1.55 23.03 -2.99
C GLN A 339 -0.52 23.55 -1.97
N ALA A 340 0.57 22.88 -1.74
CA ALA A 340 1.64 23.42 -0.89
C ALA A 340 3.00 23.35 -1.60
#